data_e1867fed8560f12a4ca1b9bb4d7571d4
#
_entry.id   e1867fed8560f12a4ca1b9bb4d7571d4
#
_cell.length_a   1.000
_cell.length_b   1.000
_cell.length_c   1.000
_cell.angle_alpha   90.00
_cell.angle_beta   90.00
_cell.angle_gamma   90.00
#
_symmetry.space_group_name_H-M   'P 1'
#
loop_
_entity.id
_entity.type
_entity.pdbx_description
1 polymer ?
#
loop_
_entity_poly.entity_id
_entity_poly.type
_entity_poly.pdbx_seq_one_letter_code
_entity_poly.pdbx_strand_id
1 'polypeptide(L)'
;MSLIHGIMVGLKEMWAHKMRSFLTMLGVILGVAALAAMFAFMEGMIADMEKFIRETGGVERVTCSSDQIPEDQMPFSGLNRQRRMKDIQALMYNIPEIDEYSPEVSLGRDYPVQYMNKTVRVEVRGVTVGELALRNYEVEKGRFICDLDRVERQRVCVLGTYPADELFGQYGDPLGRKVRIGGKNFRVVGVLKHYVAGQGGQNWMNWKNRIVFIPMETTWTVFTHNKDIPALDIQVKDTSKVAEISQRAQQVLFHTHRHISCLQMRTNEEMVQNFSDRTAAFNITLGIVASISMLVGGIGIMNIMLASINERIREIGIRKAIGARNIDILSQVIVEAVLLSVLGGVLGVGVSLLLTKFITFFVKENLSAPIVKPEQLLFAFSVSVVVGIVFGIFPAFKAASLDPIEALRHE
;
A
#
# COMPACT_ATOMS: atom_id res chain seq x y z
N MET A 1 38.82 24.64 -22.01
CA MET A 1 38.58 25.22 -20.66
C MET A 1 38.37 24.11 -19.67
N SER A 2 38.94 24.17 -18.45
CA SER A 2 38.71 23.11 -17.47
C SER A 2 37.26 23.17 -16.95
N LEU A 3 36.64 22.03 -16.78
CA LEU A 3 35.28 21.86 -16.20
C LEU A 3 35.12 22.66 -14.89
N ILE A 4 36.20 22.75 -14.10
CA ILE A 4 36.28 23.49 -12.84
C ILE A 4 36.02 24.98 -13.04
N HIS A 5 36.49 25.56 -14.14
CA HIS A 5 36.28 26.98 -14.44
C HIS A 5 34.82 27.28 -14.76
N GLY A 6 34.14 26.38 -15.51
CA GLY A 6 32.70 26.48 -15.79
C GLY A 6 31.84 26.41 -14.50
N ILE A 7 32.20 25.53 -13.56
CA ILE A 7 31.53 25.39 -12.26
C ILE A 7 31.66 26.67 -11.43
N MET A 8 32.90 27.25 -11.34
CA MET A 8 33.13 28.47 -10.57
C MET A 8 32.39 29.69 -11.14
N VAL A 9 32.33 29.80 -12.46
CA VAL A 9 31.58 30.87 -13.14
C VAL A 9 30.08 30.73 -12.87
N GLY A 10 29.50 29.52 -13.01
CA GLY A 10 28.08 29.27 -12.72
C GLY A 10 27.70 29.59 -11.27
N LEU A 11 28.53 29.19 -10.29
CA LEU A 11 28.27 29.50 -8.87
C LEU A 11 28.32 31.01 -8.60
N LYS A 12 29.26 31.75 -9.20
CA LYS A 12 29.38 33.19 -9.02
C LYS A 12 28.17 33.94 -9.57
N GLU A 13 27.61 33.46 -10.66
CA GLU A 13 26.41 34.03 -11.28
C GLU A 13 25.14 33.80 -10.48
N MET A 14 24.98 32.60 -9.96
CA MET A 14 23.87 32.30 -9.05
C MET A 14 23.85 33.23 -7.84
N TRP A 15 25.01 33.60 -7.33
CA TRP A 15 25.17 34.57 -6.23
C TRP A 15 24.87 36.01 -6.64
N ALA A 16 25.16 36.40 -7.88
CA ALA A 16 24.85 37.73 -8.40
C ALA A 16 23.34 37.97 -8.55
N HIS A 17 22.56 36.95 -8.94
CA HIS A 17 21.11 37.05 -9.19
C HIS A 17 20.30 36.09 -8.31
N LYS A 18 20.50 36.14 -6.98
CA LYS A 18 19.97 35.19 -5.98
C LYS A 18 18.49 34.90 -6.12
N MET A 19 17.64 35.94 -6.26
CA MET A 19 16.18 35.78 -6.33
C MET A 19 15.74 35.08 -7.61
N ARG A 20 16.37 35.38 -8.74
CA ARG A 20 16.05 34.76 -10.02
C ARG A 20 16.43 33.27 -10.02
N SER A 21 17.65 32.96 -9.56
CA SER A 21 18.14 31.59 -9.45
C SER A 21 17.32 30.76 -8.48
N PHE A 22 16.92 31.36 -7.35
CA PHE A 22 16.06 30.67 -6.38
C PHE A 22 14.67 30.36 -6.95
N LEU A 23 14.00 31.32 -7.61
CA LEU A 23 12.66 31.11 -8.18
C LEU A 23 12.64 29.99 -9.24
N THR A 24 13.70 29.88 -10.04
CA THR A 24 13.77 28.83 -11.06
C THR A 24 14.12 27.47 -10.50
N MET A 25 15.09 27.45 -9.57
CA MET A 25 15.37 26.18 -8.85
C MET A 25 14.17 25.68 -8.09
N LEU A 26 13.25 26.58 -7.63
CA LEU A 26 12.05 26.19 -6.90
C LEU A 26 11.19 25.20 -7.68
N GLY A 27 11.02 25.40 -8.99
CA GLY A 27 10.28 24.45 -9.84
C GLY A 27 10.93 23.05 -9.88
N VAL A 28 12.25 22.99 -10.01
CA VAL A 28 13.01 21.74 -9.99
C VAL A 28 12.99 21.12 -8.59
N ILE A 29 13.21 21.93 -7.54
CA ILE A 29 13.16 21.48 -6.14
C ILE A 29 11.80 20.84 -5.83
N LEU A 30 10.71 21.53 -6.15
CA LEU A 30 9.36 21.02 -5.91
C LEU A 30 9.05 19.77 -6.74
N GLY A 31 9.48 19.74 -8.00
CA GLY A 31 9.29 18.58 -8.88
C GLY A 31 10.01 17.34 -8.35
N VAL A 32 11.28 17.47 -7.98
CA VAL A 32 12.08 16.38 -7.40
C VAL A 32 11.54 15.96 -6.03
N ALA A 33 11.20 16.93 -5.18
CA ALA A 33 10.65 16.65 -3.86
C ALA A 33 9.32 15.91 -3.95
N ALA A 34 8.43 16.33 -4.86
CA ALA A 34 7.15 15.65 -5.09
C ALA A 34 7.34 14.22 -5.61
N LEU A 35 8.23 14.03 -6.59
CA LEU A 35 8.52 12.71 -7.15
C LEU A 35 9.11 11.76 -6.10
N ALA A 36 10.11 12.22 -5.34
CA ALA A 36 10.74 11.42 -4.29
C ALA A 36 9.79 11.11 -3.13
N ALA A 37 8.98 12.08 -2.71
CA ALA A 37 7.96 11.88 -1.68
C ALA A 37 6.86 10.89 -2.13
N MET A 38 6.45 10.98 -3.40
CA MET A 38 5.50 10.04 -4.01
C MET A 38 6.02 8.60 -3.92
N PHE A 39 7.26 8.36 -4.37
CA PHE A 39 7.85 7.01 -4.30
C PHE A 39 7.95 6.50 -2.87
N ALA A 40 8.37 7.35 -1.92
CA ALA A 40 8.46 6.97 -0.51
C ALA A 40 7.09 6.59 0.08
N PHE A 41 6.05 7.32 -0.27
CA PHE A 41 4.69 7.04 0.15
C PHE A 41 4.15 5.74 -0.44
N MET A 42 4.37 5.51 -1.74
CA MET A 42 3.96 4.29 -2.42
C MET A 42 4.64 3.04 -1.84
N GLU A 43 5.93 3.13 -1.54
CA GLU A 43 6.66 2.03 -0.92
C GLU A 43 6.11 1.68 0.47
N GLY A 44 5.75 2.71 1.24
CA GLY A 44 5.04 2.51 2.51
C GLY A 44 3.71 1.79 2.33
N MET A 45 2.92 2.17 1.30
CA MET A 45 1.65 1.50 0.98
C MET A 45 1.82 0.03 0.61
N ILE A 46 2.83 -0.28 -0.21
CA ILE A 46 3.14 -1.67 -0.61
C ILE A 46 3.53 -2.50 0.61
N ALA A 47 4.41 -1.97 1.47
CA ALA A 47 4.82 -2.66 2.69
C ALA A 47 3.66 -2.94 3.65
N ASP A 48 2.71 -2.00 3.77
CA ASP A 48 1.50 -2.22 4.57
C ASP A 48 0.58 -3.25 3.96
N MET A 49 0.43 -3.26 2.63
CA MET A 49 -0.36 -4.27 1.95
C MET A 49 0.24 -5.66 2.11
N GLU A 50 1.56 -5.79 1.98
CA GLU A 50 2.27 -7.04 2.25
C GLU A 50 2.06 -7.52 3.70
N LYS A 51 2.16 -6.59 4.66
CA LYS A 51 1.88 -6.88 6.06
C LYS A 51 0.43 -7.33 6.25
N PHE A 52 -0.52 -6.60 5.67
CA PHE A 52 -1.95 -6.95 5.74
C PHE A 52 -2.21 -8.36 5.20
N ILE A 53 -1.66 -8.70 4.03
CA ILE A 53 -1.83 -10.03 3.42
C ILE A 53 -1.23 -11.11 4.33
N ARG A 54 -0.02 -10.92 4.83
CA ARG A 54 0.64 -11.85 5.76
C ARG A 54 -0.19 -12.08 7.00
N GLU A 55 -0.70 -11.01 7.60
CA GLU A 55 -1.53 -11.09 8.80
C GLU A 55 -2.93 -11.67 8.54
N THR A 56 -3.38 -11.73 7.29
CA THR A 56 -4.69 -12.29 6.94
C THR A 56 -4.62 -13.72 6.41
N GLY A 57 -3.48 -14.38 6.51
CA GLY A 57 -3.30 -15.79 6.13
C GLY A 57 -2.51 -16.01 4.84
N GLY A 58 -1.75 -14.99 4.38
CA GLY A 58 -0.87 -15.11 3.22
C GLY A 58 -1.60 -15.13 1.87
N VAL A 59 -0.85 -15.30 0.80
CA VAL A 59 -1.36 -15.43 -0.57
C VAL A 59 -1.94 -16.83 -0.83
N GLU A 60 -1.56 -17.81 -0.01
CA GLU A 60 -1.99 -19.19 -0.06
C GLU A 60 -3.46 -19.40 0.32
N ARG A 61 -4.07 -18.37 0.91
CA ARG A 61 -5.46 -18.46 1.37
C ARG A 61 -6.45 -18.19 0.25
N VAL A 62 -7.42 -19.08 0.12
CA VAL A 62 -8.60 -18.95 -0.74
C VAL A 62 -9.85 -18.93 0.13
N THR A 63 -10.66 -17.89 -0.01
CA THR A 63 -11.94 -17.76 0.69
C THR A 63 -13.08 -18.14 -0.23
N CYS A 64 -13.87 -19.13 0.18
CA CYS A 64 -15.11 -19.49 -0.46
C CYS A 64 -16.27 -18.84 0.28
N SER A 65 -16.94 -17.90 -0.35
CA SER A 65 -18.13 -17.22 0.17
C SER A 65 -19.35 -17.50 -0.70
N SER A 66 -20.55 -17.27 -0.15
CA SER A 66 -21.77 -17.31 -0.94
C SER A 66 -21.84 -16.04 -1.79
N ASP A 67 -22.21 -16.23 -3.05
CA ASP A 67 -22.45 -15.15 -4.01
C ASP A 67 -23.93 -15.07 -4.38
N GLN A 68 -24.31 -14.04 -5.10
CA GLN A 68 -25.65 -13.93 -5.66
C GLN A 68 -25.82 -14.98 -6.76
N ILE A 69 -27.00 -15.59 -6.78
CA ILE A 69 -27.35 -16.53 -7.84
C ILE A 69 -27.55 -15.73 -9.12
N PRO A 70 -26.90 -16.10 -10.25
CA PRO A 70 -27.12 -15.43 -11.53
C PRO A 70 -28.60 -15.38 -11.91
N GLU A 71 -29.01 -14.35 -12.63
CA GLU A 71 -30.42 -14.13 -12.99
C GLU A 71 -31.01 -15.29 -13.79
N ASP A 72 -30.25 -15.93 -14.65
CA ASP A 72 -30.63 -17.11 -15.44
C ASP A 72 -30.87 -18.36 -14.56
N GLN A 73 -30.29 -18.42 -13.37
CA GLN A 73 -30.43 -19.51 -12.41
C GLN A 73 -31.39 -19.19 -11.25
N MET A 74 -31.94 -18.00 -11.19
CA MET A 74 -32.91 -17.57 -10.16
C MET A 74 -34.11 -18.52 -10.01
N PRO A 75 -34.70 -19.09 -11.07
CA PRO A 75 -35.79 -20.05 -10.95
C PRO A 75 -35.42 -21.30 -10.13
N PHE A 76 -34.16 -21.65 -10.06
CA PHE A 76 -33.64 -22.80 -9.32
C PHE A 76 -33.10 -22.44 -7.93
N SER A 77 -33.28 -21.20 -7.48
CA SER A 77 -32.79 -20.70 -6.17
C SER A 77 -33.28 -21.58 -4.99
N GLY A 78 -34.45 -22.14 -5.04
CA GLY A 78 -34.99 -23.08 -4.04
C GLY A 78 -34.21 -24.40 -3.92
N LEU A 79 -33.40 -24.76 -4.91
CA LEU A 79 -32.52 -25.93 -4.88
C LEU A 79 -31.15 -25.64 -4.28
N ASN A 80 -30.81 -24.36 -4.15
CA ASN A 80 -29.55 -23.92 -3.55
C ASN A 80 -29.56 -24.28 -2.06
N ARG A 81 -28.61 -25.10 -1.68
CA ARG A 81 -28.37 -25.43 -0.27
C ARG A 81 -27.09 -24.76 0.21
N GLN A 82 -27.05 -24.37 1.46
CA GLN A 82 -25.83 -23.93 2.09
C GLN A 82 -24.81 -25.09 2.18
N ARG A 83 -23.53 -24.72 2.17
CA ARG A 83 -22.42 -25.67 2.34
C ARG A 83 -22.56 -26.43 3.66
N ARG A 84 -22.07 -27.65 3.67
CA ARG A 84 -22.03 -28.54 4.84
C ARG A 84 -20.66 -29.24 4.89
N MET A 85 -20.39 -29.92 6.01
CA MET A 85 -19.14 -30.69 6.17
C MET A 85 -18.88 -31.68 5.04
N LYS A 86 -19.93 -32.23 4.41
CA LYS A 86 -19.79 -33.13 3.24
C LYS A 86 -19.14 -32.44 2.03
N ASP A 87 -19.40 -31.16 1.84
CA ASP A 87 -18.84 -30.40 0.73
C ASP A 87 -17.35 -30.16 0.99
N ILE A 88 -16.94 -29.91 2.25
CA ILE A 88 -15.55 -29.83 2.66
C ILE A 88 -14.82 -31.17 2.47
N GLN A 89 -15.46 -32.28 2.87
CA GLN A 89 -14.89 -33.61 2.66
C GLN A 89 -14.69 -33.91 1.17
N ALA A 90 -15.62 -33.47 0.30
CA ALA A 90 -15.48 -33.61 -1.14
C ALA A 90 -14.30 -32.77 -1.67
N LEU A 91 -14.10 -31.56 -1.16
CA LEU A 91 -12.93 -30.74 -1.49
C LEU A 91 -11.62 -31.43 -1.12
N MET A 92 -11.51 -31.88 0.14
CA MET A 92 -10.30 -32.54 0.66
C MET A 92 -9.97 -33.84 -0.09
N TYR A 93 -11.00 -34.57 -0.51
CA TYR A 93 -10.81 -35.83 -1.28
C TYR A 93 -10.34 -35.58 -2.71
N ASN A 94 -10.90 -34.56 -3.38
CA ASN A 94 -10.58 -34.26 -4.79
C ASN A 94 -9.36 -33.36 -4.97
N ILE A 95 -8.93 -32.63 -3.93
CA ILE A 95 -7.85 -31.68 -3.99
C ILE A 95 -6.89 -31.89 -2.81
N PRO A 96 -5.95 -32.87 -2.91
CA PRO A 96 -5.02 -33.16 -1.83
C PRO A 96 -3.95 -32.10 -1.60
N GLU A 97 -3.87 -31.10 -2.49
CA GLU A 97 -3.00 -29.93 -2.37
C GLU A 97 -3.49 -28.90 -1.36
N ILE A 98 -4.74 -29.04 -0.84
CA ILE A 98 -5.23 -28.25 0.28
C ILE A 98 -4.53 -28.75 1.55
N ASP A 99 -3.91 -27.82 2.30
CA ASP A 99 -3.20 -28.10 3.54
C ASP A 99 -4.11 -28.03 4.75
N GLU A 100 -4.80 -26.91 4.90
CA GLU A 100 -5.69 -26.61 6.00
C GLU A 100 -7.02 -26.05 5.51
N TYR A 101 -8.05 -26.20 6.32
CA TYR A 101 -9.36 -25.59 6.06
C TYR A 101 -9.99 -25.04 7.35
N SER A 102 -10.71 -23.95 7.24
CA SER A 102 -11.49 -23.39 8.35
C SER A 102 -12.91 -23.03 7.88
N PRO A 103 -13.89 -23.83 8.24
CA PRO A 103 -15.28 -23.45 8.09
C PRO A 103 -15.67 -22.42 9.14
N GLU A 104 -16.46 -21.44 8.73
CA GLU A 104 -16.86 -20.31 9.57
C GLU A 104 -18.39 -20.15 9.56
N VAL A 105 -18.93 -19.87 10.75
CA VAL A 105 -20.35 -19.53 10.94
C VAL A 105 -20.45 -18.20 11.65
N SER A 106 -20.74 -17.12 10.93
CA SER A 106 -20.93 -15.81 11.53
C SER A 106 -22.35 -15.65 12.10
N LEU A 107 -22.44 -15.13 13.32
CA LEU A 107 -23.72 -14.71 13.93
C LEU A 107 -24.08 -13.25 13.55
N GLY A 108 -23.20 -12.54 12.85
CA GLY A 108 -23.37 -11.16 12.44
C GLY A 108 -22.26 -10.25 12.96
N ARG A 109 -22.09 -9.12 12.28
CA ARG A 109 -21.02 -8.14 12.59
C ARG A 109 -21.31 -7.25 13.79
N ASP A 110 -22.56 -7.21 14.25
CA ASP A 110 -23.01 -6.31 15.32
C ASP A 110 -23.77 -7.10 16.41
N TYR A 111 -23.14 -8.19 16.87
CA TYR A 111 -23.73 -9.10 17.83
C TYR A 111 -23.41 -8.65 19.27
N PRO A 112 -24.41 -8.61 20.19
CA PRO A 112 -24.21 -8.10 21.54
C PRO A 112 -23.46 -9.11 22.43
N VAL A 113 -22.37 -8.64 23.02
CA VAL A 113 -21.58 -9.32 24.04
C VAL A 113 -21.60 -8.49 25.32
N GLN A 114 -21.96 -9.10 26.44
CA GLN A 114 -22.21 -8.39 27.68
C GLN A 114 -21.38 -8.96 28.84
N TYR A 115 -20.89 -8.07 29.70
CA TYR A 115 -20.29 -8.41 30.97
C TYR A 115 -20.76 -7.41 32.03
N MET A 116 -21.39 -7.91 33.10
CA MET A 116 -22.07 -7.08 34.09
C MET A 116 -23.01 -6.05 33.42
N ASN A 117 -22.74 -4.76 33.59
CA ASN A 117 -23.54 -3.65 33.05
C ASN A 117 -22.99 -3.10 31.71
N LYS A 118 -21.89 -3.67 31.20
CA LYS A 118 -21.29 -3.26 29.93
C LYS A 118 -21.74 -4.13 28.78
N THR A 119 -22.00 -3.52 27.64
CA THR A 119 -22.37 -4.22 26.40
C THR A 119 -21.50 -3.69 25.27
N VAL A 120 -20.91 -4.57 24.51
CA VAL A 120 -20.18 -4.25 23.28
C VAL A 120 -20.81 -4.99 22.12
N ARG A 121 -20.86 -4.34 20.95
CA ARG A 121 -21.34 -4.95 19.72
C ARG A 121 -20.16 -5.26 18.81
N VAL A 122 -19.98 -6.55 18.52
CA VAL A 122 -18.84 -7.06 17.77
C VAL A 122 -19.25 -8.24 16.91
N GLU A 123 -18.39 -8.62 16.00
CA GLU A 123 -18.59 -9.84 15.23
C GLU A 123 -18.36 -11.08 16.08
N VAL A 124 -19.31 -12.02 16.05
CA VAL A 124 -19.19 -13.30 16.73
C VAL A 124 -19.16 -14.41 15.68
N ARG A 125 -18.09 -15.22 15.70
CA ARG A 125 -17.90 -16.32 14.75
C ARG A 125 -17.72 -17.65 15.44
N GLY A 126 -18.42 -18.66 14.93
CA GLY A 126 -18.18 -20.06 15.23
C GLY A 126 -17.10 -20.60 14.31
N VAL A 127 -16.01 -21.11 14.89
CA VAL A 127 -14.82 -21.52 14.14
C VAL A 127 -14.28 -22.86 14.60
N THR A 128 -13.38 -23.43 13.80
CA THR A 128 -12.59 -24.61 14.14
C THR A 128 -11.20 -24.21 14.62
N VAL A 129 -10.38 -25.19 15.02
CA VAL A 129 -9.00 -24.96 15.48
C VAL A 129 -8.12 -24.39 14.35
N GLY A 130 -8.35 -24.78 13.10
CA GLY A 130 -7.62 -24.33 11.91
C GLY A 130 -7.70 -22.83 11.65
N GLU A 131 -8.72 -22.14 12.20
CA GLU A 131 -8.84 -20.67 12.05
C GLU A 131 -7.63 -19.90 12.56
N LEU A 132 -7.01 -20.40 13.64
CA LEU A 132 -5.84 -19.77 14.24
C LEU A 132 -4.67 -19.68 13.25
N ALA A 133 -4.32 -20.83 12.66
CA ALA A 133 -3.19 -20.93 11.72
C ALA A 133 -3.55 -20.27 10.38
N LEU A 134 -4.73 -20.57 9.83
CA LEU A 134 -5.13 -20.17 8.49
C LEU A 134 -5.25 -18.65 8.32
N ARG A 135 -5.69 -17.93 9.36
CA ARG A 135 -5.78 -16.47 9.35
C ARG A 135 -4.70 -15.79 10.18
N ASN A 136 -3.65 -16.51 10.56
CA ASN A 136 -2.53 -16.01 11.32
C ASN A 136 -2.99 -15.22 12.57
N TYR A 137 -3.84 -15.87 13.39
CA TYR A 137 -4.19 -15.34 14.69
C TYR A 137 -3.17 -15.78 15.75
N GLU A 138 -2.83 -14.89 16.65
CA GLU A 138 -2.00 -15.17 17.82
C GLU A 138 -2.80 -14.92 19.10
N VAL A 139 -2.62 -15.78 20.08
CA VAL A 139 -3.23 -15.62 21.41
C VAL A 139 -2.22 -14.90 22.32
N GLU A 140 -2.60 -13.76 22.86
CA GLU A 140 -1.77 -13.00 23.80
C GLU A 140 -1.89 -13.53 25.24
N LYS A 141 -3.13 -13.90 25.65
CA LYS A 141 -3.40 -14.40 26.99
C LYS A 141 -4.29 -15.65 26.92
N GLY A 142 -3.96 -16.68 27.68
CA GLY A 142 -4.76 -17.89 27.74
C GLY A 142 -4.50 -18.85 26.58
N ARG A 143 -5.56 -19.43 25.98
CA ARG A 143 -5.48 -20.37 24.88
C ARG A 143 -6.58 -20.13 23.84
N PHE A 144 -6.38 -20.64 22.63
CA PHE A 144 -7.43 -20.71 21.62
C PHE A 144 -8.41 -21.88 21.86
N ILE A 145 -9.45 -21.96 21.05
CA ILE A 145 -10.39 -23.07 21.01
C ILE A 145 -9.61 -24.34 20.62
N CYS A 146 -9.86 -25.43 21.34
CA CYS A 146 -9.29 -26.74 21.04
C CYS A 146 -10.37 -27.74 20.60
N ASP A 147 -9.94 -28.89 20.08
CA ASP A 147 -10.87 -29.92 19.61
C ASP A 147 -11.78 -30.47 20.71
N LEU A 148 -11.30 -30.52 21.94
CA LEU A 148 -12.10 -30.92 23.08
C LEU A 148 -13.29 -29.98 23.31
N ASP A 149 -13.08 -28.66 23.20
CA ASP A 149 -14.14 -27.65 23.33
C ASP A 149 -15.23 -27.85 22.26
N ARG A 150 -14.82 -28.27 21.05
CA ARG A 150 -15.71 -28.51 19.92
C ARG A 150 -16.52 -29.80 20.12
N VAL A 151 -15.83 -30.89 20.41
CA VAL A 151 -16.48 -32.24 20.59
C VAL A 151 -17.46 -32.19 21.73
N GLU A 152 -17.09 -31.61 22.87
CA GLU A 152 -17.95 -31.49 24.05
C GLU A 152 -18.94 -30.32 23.95
N ARG A 153 -18.87 -29.51 22.85
CA ARG A 153 -19.72 -28.33 22.65
C ARG A 153 -19.65 -27.35 23.82
N GLN A 154 -18.46 -27.18 24.38
CA GLN A 154 -18.25 -26.29 25.51
C GLN A 154 -18.62 -24.84 25.17
N ARG A 155 -19.20 -24.14 26.14
CA ARG A 155 -19.50 -22.71 26.03
C ARG A 155 -18.29 -21.90 26.47
N VAL A 156 -17.28 -21.92 25.62
CA VAL A 156 -16.05 -21.10 25.76
C VAL A 156 -15.96 -20.09 24.65
N CYS A 157 -15.22 -18.99 24.91
CA CYS A 157 -14.98 -17.97 23.89
C CYS A 157 -13.57 -17.40 24.01
N VAL A 158 -13.06 -16.91 22.87
CA VAL A 158 -11.81 -16.15 22.75
C VAL A 158 -12.19 -14.74 22.29
N LEU A 159 -11.70 -13.74 23.01
CA LEU A 159 -12.01 -12.35 22.74
C LEU A 159 -10.90 -11.70 21.90
N GLY A 160 -11.28 -10.83 20.94
CA GLY A 160 -10.35 -9.85 20.39
C GLY A 160 -10.02 -8.77 21.42
N THR A 161 -9.03 -7.94 21.13
CA THR A 161 -8.61 -6.89 22.08
C THR A 161 -9.70 -5.87 22.36
N TYR A 162 -10.42 -5.43 21.31
CA TYR A 162 -11.49 -4.43 21.48
C TYR A 162 -12.59 -4.87 22.47
N PRO A 163 -13.26 -6.03 22.32
CA PRO A 163 -14.24 -6.46 23.32
C PRO A 163 -13.63 -6.79 24.69
N ALA A 164 -12.37 -7.20 24.77
CA ALA A 164 -11.69 -7.40 26.05
C ALA A 164 -11.51 -6.09 26.79
N ASP A 165 -10.99 -5.05 26.14
CA ASP A 165 -10.73 -3.73 26.74
C ASP A 165 -12.03 -3.01 27.11
N GLU A 166 -13.05 -3.04 26.27
CA GLU A 166 -14.33 -2.40 26.54
C GLU A 166 -15.09 -3.04 27.73
N LEU A 167 -15.08 -4.36 27.80
CA LEU A 167 -15.82 -5.08 28.84
C LEU A 167 -15.08 -5.10 30.19
N PHE A 168 -13.77 -5.28 30.17
CA PHE A 168 -12.99 -5.49 31.39
C PHE A 168 -12.09 -4.30 31.75
N GLY A 169 -11.87 -3.36 30.81
CA GLY A 169 -10.90 -2.29 30.93
C GLY A 169 -9.49 -2.75 30.58
N GLN A 170 -8.62 -1.80 30.26
CA GLN A 170 -7.27 -2.05 29.76
C GLN A 170 -6.38 -2.92 30.69
N TYR A 171 -6.66 -2.92 32.00
CA TYR A 171 -5.90 -3.68 33.01
C TYR A 171 -6.70 -4.85 33.61
N GLY A 172 -7.93 -5.06 33.14
CA GLY A 172 -8.78 -6.14 33.66
C GLY A 172 -8.36 -7.51 33.10
N ASP A 173 -8.43 -8.54 33.94
CA ASP A 173 -8.20 -9.92 33.46
C ASP A 173 -9.51 -10.58 33.06
N PRO A 174 -9.73 -10.84 31.75
CA PRO A 174 -10.93 -11.51 31.26
C PRO A 174 -10.90 -13.03 31.40
N LEU A 175 -9.73 -13.65 31.64
CA LEU A 175 -9.61 -15.12 31.66
C LEU A 175 -10.46 -15.76 32.75
N GLY A 176 -11.16 -16.83 32.41
CA GLY A 176 -12.05 -17.56 33.32
C GLY A 176 -13.39 -16.85 33.62
N ARG A 177 -13.53 -15.57 33.29
CA ARG A 177 -14.79 -14.82 33.48
C ARG A 177 -15.88 -15.29 32.53
N LYS A 178 -17.12 -15.09 32.93
CA LYS A 178 -18.29 -15.44 32.11
C LYS A 178 -18.85 -14.20 31.45
N VAL A 179 -18.88 -14.17 30.13
CA VAL A 179 -19.54 -13.15 29.30
C VAL A 179 -20.85 -13.72 28.73
N ARG A 180 -21.82 -12.86 28.50
CA ARG A 180 -23.10 -13.25 27.93
C ARG A 180 -23.10 -12.89 26.44
N ILE A 181 -23.22 -13.91 25.56
CA ILE A 181 -23.31 -13.77 24.11
C ILE A 181 -24.71 -14.19 23.71
N GLY A 182 -25.50 -13.28 23.12
CA GLY A 182 -26.88 -13.58 22.74
C GLY A 182 -27.74 -14.17 23.87
N GLY A 183 -27.55 -13.66 25.10
CA GLY A 183 -28.28 -14.17 26.28
C GLY A 183 -27.74 -15.45 26.92
N LYS A 184 -26.70 -16.08 26.35
CA LYS A 184 -26.10 -17.32 26.87
C LYS A 184 -24.72 -17.04 27.45
N ASN A 185 -24.39 -17.72 28.59
CA ASN A 185 -23.08 -17.51 29.26
C ASN A 185 -21.99 -18.35 28.57
N PHE A 186 -20.85 -17.69 28.31
CA PHE A 186 -19.63 -18.29 27.76
C PHE A 186 -18.47 -17.95 28.69
N ARG A 187 -17.55 -18.90 28.93
CA ARG A 187 -16.33 -18.67 29.70
C ARG A 187 -15.23 -18.20 28.76
N VAL A 188 -14.58 -17.10 29.11
CA VAL A 188 -13.43 -16.59 28.37
C VAL A 188 -12.22 -17.48 28.63
N VAL A 189 -11.62 -18.04 27.57
CA VAL A 189 -10.45 -18.93 27.66
C VAL A 189 -9.20 -18.32 27.04
N GLY A 190 -9.34 -17.25 26.26
CA GLY A 190 -8.20 -16.55 25.68
C GLY A 190 -8.55 -15.14 25.21
N VAL A 191 -7.49 -14.36 24.99
CA VAL A 191 -7.54 -13.03 24.38
C VAL A 191 -6.53 -13.01 23.23
N LEU A 192 -6.95 -12.51 22.07
CA LEU A 192 -6.10 -12.39 20.90
C LEU A 192 -5.14 -11.21 21.04
N LYS A 193 -4.03 -11.27 20.32
CA LYS A 193 -3.09 -10.17 20.14
C LYS A 193 -3.75 -8.98 19.46
N HIS A 194 -3.25 -7.78 19.72
CA HIS A 194 -3.68 -6.57 19.03
C HIS A 194 -3.06 -6.46 17.64
N TYR A 195 -3.90 -6.24 16.62
CA TYR A 195 -3.48 -6.14 15.22
C TYR A 195 -3.58 -4.71 14.72
N VAL A 196 -2.51 -4.24 14.09
CA VAL A 196 -2.45 -2.92 13.46
C VAL A 196 -1.82 -3.03 12.07
N ALA A 197 -2.56 -2.66 11.07
CA ALA A 197 -2.06 -2.40 9.71
C ALA A 197 -2.98 -1.39 9.04
N GLY A 198 -2.43 -0.49 8.23
CA GLY A 198 -3.24 0.45 7.47
C GLY A 198 -2.67 1.85 7.38
N GLN A 199 -3.38 2.71 6.69
CA GLN A 199 -3.01 4.07 6.33
C GLN A 199 -4.03 5.09 6.82
N GLY A 200 -3.58 6.34 6.97
CA GLY A 200 -4.48 7.48 7.17
C GLY A 200 -5.25 7.47 8.47
N GLY A 201 -4.73 6.85 9.53
CA GLY A 201 -5.44 6.72 10.80
C GLY A 201 -6.49 5.62 10.80
N GLN A 202 -6.62 4.86 9.70
CA GLN A 202 -7.52 3.72 9.63
C GLN A 202 -6.73 2.41 9.82
N ASN A 203 -7.05 1.68 10.86
CA ASN A 203 -6.51 0.34 11.05
C ASN A 203 -7.33 -0.67 10.22
N TRP A 204 -6.77 -1.15 9.10
CA TRP A 204 -7.41 -2.16 8.24
C TRP A 204 -7.61 -3.50 8.93
N MET A 205 -6.86 -3.75 10.01
CA MET A 205 -6.97 -4.95 10.83
C MET A 205 -7.98 -4.80 11.99
N ASN A 206 -8.68 -3.66 12.08
CA ASN A 206 -9.61 -3.40 13.18
C ASN A 206 -10.70 -4.50 13.31
N TRP A 207 -11.11 -5.12 12.21
CA TRP A 207 -12.03 -6.24 12.22
C TRP A 207 -11.48 -7.46 12.99
N LYS A 208 -10.16 -7.73 12.96
CA LYS A 208 -9.51 -8.77 13.78
C LYS A 208 -9.56 -8.46 15.27
N ASN A 209 -9.47 -7.17 15.62
CA ASN A 209 -9.55 -6.72 16.99
C ASN A 209 -10.99 -6.75 17.53
N ARG A 210 -12.00 -6.60 16.66
CA ARG A 210 -13.43 -6.50 17.00
C ARG A 210 -14.18 -7.82 16.83
N ILE A 211 -13.56 -8.93 17.18
CA ILE A 211 -14.12 -10.26 16.97
C ILE A 211 -14.20 -11.05 18.27
N VAL A 212 -15.13 -12.01 18.31
CA VAL A 212 -15.23 -13.02 19.36
C VAL A 212 -15.38 -14.37 18.69
N PHE A 213 -14.52 -15.30 19.05
CA PHE A 213 -14.59 -16.68 18.59
C PHE A 213 -15.26 -17.58 19.61
N ILE A 214 -16.09 -18.48 19.10
CA ILE A 214 -16.73 -19.58 19.85
C ILE A 214 -16.59 -20.89 19.07
N PRO A 215 -16.67 -22.07 19.68
CA PRO A 215 -16.61 -23.33 18.95
C PRO A 215 -17.76 -23.43 17.94
N MET A 216 -17.47 -23.90 16.73
CA MET A 216 -18.45 -23.99 15.63
C MET A 216 -19.63 -24.89 16.00
N GLU A 217 -19.37 -26.05 16.62
CA GLU A 217 -20.40 -26.98 17.05
C GLU A 217 -21.32 -26.41 18.15
N THR A 218 -20.74 -25.55 19.01
CA THR A 218 -21.51 -24.80 20.01
C THR A 218 -22.39 -23.75 19.31
N THR A 219 -21.89 -23.09 18.26
CA THR A 219 -22.66 -22.13 17.46
C THR A 219 -23.89 -22.82 16.84
N TRP A 220 -23.71 -23.96 16.21
CA TRP A 220 -24.79 -24.70 15.62
C TRP A 220 -25.84 -25.15 16.66
N THR A 221 -25.40 -25.58 17.82
CA THR A 221 -26.30 -26.11 18.84
C THR A 221 -27.05 -25.00 19.58
N VAL A 222 -26.41 -23.85 19.81
CA VAL A 222 -26.93 -22.79 20.70
C VAL A 222 -27.65 -21.70 19.93
N PHE A 223 -27.24 -21.40 18.70
CA PHE A 223 -27.71 -20.22 17.97
C PHE A 223 -28.40 -20.53 16.64
N THR A 224 -27.77 -21.26 15.74
CA THR A 224 -28.30 -21.42 14.38
C THR A 224 -29.22 -22.61 14.22
N HIS A 225 -29.09 -23.62 15.07
CA HIS A 225 -29.83 -24.89 15.02
C HIS A 225 -29.78 -25.64 13.68
N ASN A 226 -28.81 -25.23 12.82
CA ASN A 226 -28.50 -25.89 11.54
C ASN A 226 -27.00 -26.16 11.45
N LYS A 227 -26.58 -26.95 10.46
CA LYS A 227 -25.16 -27.28 10.22
C LYS A 227 -24.64 -26.64 8.92
N ASP A 228 -25.19 -25.51 8.58
CA ASP A 228 -24.78 -24.76 7.39
C ASP A 228 -23.48 -24.02 7.64
N ILE A 229 -22.66 -23.88 6.59
CA ILE A 229 -21.35 -23.26 6.59
C ILE A 229 -21.36 -22.11 5.58
N PRO A 230 -21.65 -20.88 6.00
CA PRO A 230 -21.75 -19.73 5.10
C PRO A 230 -20.43 -19.35 4.46
N ALA A 231 -19.31 -19.52 5.16
CA ALA A 231 -17.98 -19.24 4.67
C ALA A 231 -17.01 -20.39 4.94
N LEU A 232 -16.05 -20.56 4.05
CA LEU A 232 -15.00 -21.56 4.16
C LEU A 232 -13.70 -20.95 3.65
N ASP A 233 -12.69 -20.95 4.49
CA ASP A 233 -11.33 -20.64 4.07
C ASP A 233 -10.56 -21.96 3.88
N ILE A 234 -9.74 -22.00 2.83
CA ILE A 234 -8.80 -23.08 2.56
C ILE A 234 -7.42 -22.52 2.37
N GLN A 235 -6.41 -23.26 2.78
CA GLN A 235 -5.00 -22.94 2.55
C GLN A 235 -4.39 -23.94 1.59
N VAL A 236 -3.67 -23.43 0.61
CA VAL A 236 -3.01 -24.22 -0.44
C VAL A 236 -1.54 -24.37 -0.10
N LYS A 237 -0.96 -25.56 -0.29
CA LYS A 237 0.46 -25.82 0.00
C LYS A 237 1.42 -25.03 -0.88
N ASP A 238 1.07 -24.83 -2.13
CA ASP A 238 1.92 -24.22 -3.16
C ASP A 238 1.27 -22.93 -3.70
N THR A 239 1.90 -21.80 -3.41
CA THR A 239 1.45 -20.48 -3.86
C THR A 239 1.29 -20.38 -5.37
N SER A 240 2.13 -21.07 -6.15
CA SER A 240 2.09 -21.03 -7.62
C SER A 240 0.83 -21.68 -8.21
N LYS A 241 0.11 -22.49 -7.42
CA LYS A 241 -1.08 -23.23 -7.85
C LYS A 241 -2.38 -22.69 -7.28
N VAL A 242 -2.34 -21.58 -6.54
CA VAL A 242 -3.53 -21.02 -5.88
C VAL A 242 -4.66 -20.75 -6.87
N ALA A 243 -4.36 -20.13 -8.02
CA ALA A 243 -5.37 -19.85 -9.04
C ALA A 243 -5.98 -21.13 -9.64
N GLU A 244 -5.16 -22.14 -9.96
CA GLU A 244 -5.61 -23.44 -10.48
C GLU A 244 -6.46 -24.17 -9.46
N ILE A 245 -5.99 -24.24 -8.21
CA ILE A 245 -6.70 -24.93 -7.11
C ILE A 245 -8.01 -24.22 -6.79
N SER A 246 -8.03 -22.89 -6.82
CA SER A 246 -9.26 -22.09 -6.66
C SER A 246 -10.32 -22.46 -7.70
N GLN A 247 -9.94 -22.55 -8.98
CA GLN A 247 -10.83 -22.97 -10.06
C GLN A 247 -11.32 -24.42 -9.89
N ARG A 248 -10.42 -25.35 -9.55
CA ARG A 248 -10.77 -26.76 -9.28
C ARG A 248 -11.74 -26.87 -8.08
N ALA A 249 -11.49 -26.12 -7.01
CA ALA A 249 -12.35 -26.08 -5.84
C ALA A 249 -13.74 -25.52 -6.18
N GLN A 250 -13.81 -24.48 -7.01
CA GLN A 250 -15.09 -23.97 -7.52
C GLN A 250 -15.85 -25.02 -8.34
N GLN A 251 -15.17 -25.77 -9.20
CA GLN A 251 -15.80 -26.86 -9.97
C GLN A 251 -16.32 -27.97 -9.07
N VAL A 252 -15.53 -28.43 -8.08
CA VAL A 252 -15.98 -29.47 -7.12
C VAL A 252 -17.23 -28.99 -6.37
N LEU A 253 -17.24 -27.75 -5.87
CA LEU A 253 -18.39 -27.19 -5.17
C LEU A 253 -19.58 -26.98 -6.10
N PHE A 254 -19.38 -26.57 -7.35
CA PHE A 254 -20.44 -26.45 -8.35
C PHE A 254 -21.15 -27.79 -8.57
N HIS A 255 -20.41 -28.88 -8.68
CA HIS A 255 -20.99 -30.22 -8.82
C HIS A 255 -21.72 -30.65 -7.54
N THR A 256 -21.19 -30.41 -6.36
CA THR A 256 -21.87 -30.76 -5.09
C THR A 256 -23.12 -29.92 -4.84
N HIS A 257 -23.20 -28.72 -5.40
CA HIS A 257 -24.35 -27.81 -5.32
C HIS A 257 -25.31 -27.89 -6.51
N ARG A 258 -25.39 -29.05 -7.20
CA ARG A 258 -26.33 -29.31 -8.28
C ARG A 258 -26.22 -28.31 -9.45
N HIS A 259 -25.02 -27.88 -9.76
CA HIS A 259 -24.72 -26.95 -10.85
C HIS A 259 -25.30 -25.52 -10.68
N ILE A 260 -25.59 -25.12 -9.45
CA ILE A 260 -25.98 -23.73 -9.16
C ILE A 260 -24.73 -22.92 -8.82
N SER A 261 -24.48 -21.85 -9.57
CA SER A 261 -23.34 -20.96 -9.39
C SER A 261 -23.64 -19.92 -8.33
N CYS A 262 -23.58 -20.32 -7.06
CA CYS A 262 -23.83 -19.44 -5.91
C CYS A 262 -22.60 -19.25 -5.02
N LEU A 263 -21.42 -19.62 -5.53
CA LEU A 263 -20.19 -19.64 -4.76
C LEU A 263 -19.12 -18.83 -5.48
N GLN A 264 -18.51 -17.91 -4.76
CA GLN A 264 -17.38 -17.14 -5.23
C GLN A 264 -16.12 -17.56 -4.46
N MET A 265 -15.08 -17.91 -5.21
CA MET A 265 -13.74 -18.09 -4.68
C MET A 265 -13.00 -16.77 -4.82
N ARG A 266 -12.42 -16.28 -3.72
CA ARG A 266 -11.58 -15.08 -3.70
C ARG A 266 -10.21 -15.45 -3.18
N THR A 267 -9.19 -15.08 -3.92
CA THR A 267 -7.80 -15.27 -3.52
C THR A 267 -7.22 -13.96 -2.98
N ASN A 268 -6.28 -14.06 -2.07
CA ASN A 268 -5.50 -12.89 -1.66
C ASN A 268 -4.58 -12.41 -2.81
N GLU A 269 -4.23 -13.28 -3.74
CA GLU A 269 -3.49 -12.93 -4.95
C GLU A 269 -4.25 -11.93 -5.83
N GLU A 270 -5.56 -12.16 -6.06
CA GLU A 270 -6.41 -11.18 -6.76
C GLU A 270 -6.47 -9.83 -6.06
N MET A 271 -6.45 -9.85 -4.72
CA MET A 271 -6.41 -8.62 -3.94
C MET A 271 -5.09 -7.87 -4.12
N VAL A 272 -3.95 -8.58 -4.14
CA VAL A 272 -2.62 -8.01 -4.45
C VAL A 272 -2.62 -7.39 -5.84
N GLN A 273 -3.11 -8.12 -6.85
CA GLN A 273 -3.13 -7.64 -8.22
C GLN A 273 -3.98 -6.37 -8.36
N ASN A 274 -5.20 -6.38 -7.83
CA ASN A 274 -6.07 -5.20 -7.85
C ASN A 274 -5.43 -3.99 -7.13
N PHE A 275 -4.70 -4.23 -6.04
CA PHE A 275 -3.97 -3.18 -5.33
C PHE A 275 -2.81 -2.65 -6.18
N SER A 276 -2.04 -3.54 -6.79
CA SER A 276 -0.94 -3.18 -7.70
C SER A 276 -1.43 -2.34 -8.87
N ASP A 277 -2.52 -2.73 -9.53
CA ASP A 277 -3.09 -2.00 -10.66
C ASP A 277 -3.56 -0.58 -10.28
N ARG A 278 -4.23 -0.46 -9.12
CA ARG A 278 -4.64 0.85 -8.59
C ARG A 278 -3.43 1.71 -8.23
N THR A 279 -2.41 1.11 -7.63
CA THR A 279 -1.15 1.78 -7.27
C THR A 279 -0.41 2.27 -8.53
N ALA A 280 -0.38 1.46 -9.60
CA ALA A 280 0.20 1.85 -10.88
C ALA A 280 -0.54 3.06 -11.48
N ALA A 281 -1.87 3.09 -11.45
CA ALA A 281 -2.66 4.23 -11.91
C ALA A 281 -2.37 5.50 -11.11
N PHE A 282 -2.24 5.40 -9.80
CA PHE A 282 -1.82 6.51 -8.92
C PHE A 282 -0.42 7.01 -9.28
N ASN A 283 0.54 6.10 -9.48
CA ASN A 283 1.90 6.44 -9.88
C ASN A 283 1.94 7.22 -11.20
N ILE A 284 1.16 6.81 -12.19
CA ILE A 284 1.07 7.51 -13.47
C ILE A 284 0.51 8.93 -13.25
N THR A 285 -0.59 9.05 -12.50
CA THR A 285 -1.23 10.35 -12.26
C THR A 285 -0.31 11.32 -11.54
N LEU A 286 0.32 10.89 -10.45
CA LEU A 286 1.25 11.73 -9.68
C LEU A 286 2.54 11.99 -10.47
N GLY A 287 3.00 11.03 -11.28
CA GLY A 287 4.12 11.20 -12.20
C GLY A 287 3.88 12.29 -13.24
N ILE A 288 2.66 12.38 -13.77
CA ILE A 288 2.26 13.46 -14.69
C ILE A 288 2.36 14.82 -13.96
N VAL A 289 1.82 14.92 -12.74
CA VAL A 289 1.87 16.17 -11.96
C VAL A 289 3.33 16.58 -11.67
N ALA A 290 4.17 15.64 -11.26
CA ALA A 290 5.61 15.90 -11.06
C ALA A 290 6.32 16.32 -12.35
N SER A 291 5.97 15.70 -13.48
CA SER A 291 6.52 16.04 -14.80
C SER A 291 6.14 17.45 -15.22
N ILE A 292 4.89 17.86 -15.00
CA ILE A 292 4.44 19.26 -15.26
C ILE A 292 5.25 20.23 -14.41
N SER A 293 5.44 19.95 -13.11
CA SER A 293 6.24 20.79 -12.22
C SER A 293 7.69 20.91 -12.70
N MET A 294 8.28 19.79 -13.15
CA MET A 294 9.64 19.78 -13.71
C MET A 294 9.74 20.54 -15.05
N LEU A 295 8.72 20.44 -15.92
CA LEU A 295 8.65 21.20 -17.16
C LEU A 295 8.64 22.71 -16.87
N VAL A 296 7.81 23.15 -15.91
CA VAL A 296 7.78 24.57 -15.49
C VAL A 296 9.14 25.00 -14.93
N GLY A 297 9.79 24.19 -14.09
CA GLY A 297 11.14 24.42 -13.59
C GLY A 297 12.18 24.48 -14.71
N GLY A 298 12.11 23.58 -15.68
CA GLY A 298 12.98 23.53 -16.86
C GLY A 298 12.83 24.76 -17.76
N ILE A 299 11.60 25.21 -18.04
CA ILE A 299 11.34 26.46 -18.75
C ILE A 299 11.94 27.65 -17.96
N GLY A 300 11.85 27.62 -16.64
CA GLY A 300 12.48 28.60 -15.79
C GLY A 300 14.00 28.63 -15.97
N ILE A 301 14.66 27.46 -15.97
CA ILE A 301 16.13 27.37 -16.25
C ILE A 301 16.45 27.94 -17.63
N MET A 302 15.68 27.54 -18.66
CA MET A 302 15.88 28.06 -20.03
C MET A 302 15.79 29.57 -20.10
N ASN A 303 14.75 30.16 -19.48
CA ASN A 303 14.56 31.62 -19.48
C ASN A 303 15.71 32.39 -18.80
N ILE A 304 16.20 31.82 -17.67
CA ILE A 304 17.36 32.46 -16.99
C ILE A 304 18.62 32.36 -17.83
N MET A 305 18.87 31.18 -18.40
CA MET A 305 20.05 31.02 -19.25
C MET A 305 20.02 31.96 -20.45
N LEU A 306 18.84 32.17 -21.08
CA LEU A 306 18.68 33.15 -22.16
C LEU A 306 18.94 34.58 -21.70
N ALA A 307 18.45 34.94 -20.50
CA ALA A 307 18.74 36.29 -19.95
C ALA A 307 20.22 36.46 -19.65
N SER A 308 20.86 35.48 -19.01
CA SER A 308 22.29 35.48 -18.71
C SER A 308 23.16 35.59 -19.98
N ILE A 309 22.78 34.84 -21.04
CA ILE A 309 23.48 34.95 -22.34
C ILE A 309 23.35 36.36 -22.91
N ASN A 310 22.17 36.98 -22.85
CA ASN A 310 21.95 38.32 -23.33
C ASN A 310 22.81 39.38 -22.56
N GLU A 311 22.94 39.21 -21.23
CA GLU A 311 23.80 40.06 -20.40
C GLU A 311 25.31 39.89 -20.69
N ARG A 312 25.71 38.74 -21.29
CA ARG A 312 27.11 38.37 -21.58
C ARG A 312 27.44 38.26 -23.07
N ILE A 313 26.61 38.80 -23.95
CA ILE A 313 26.82 38.73 -25.41
C ILE A 313 28.24 39.17 -25.77
N ARG A 314 28.69 40.29 -25.21
CA ARG A 314 30.05 40.86 -25.48
C ARG A 314 31.18 39.95 -24.99
N GLU A 315 31.04 39.32 -23.81
CA GLU A 315 32.04 38.35 -23.32
C GLU A 315 32.14 37.11 -24.23
N ILE A 316 31.00 36.59 -24.67
CA ILE A 316 30.93 35.43 -25.58
C ILE A 316 31.57 35.83 -26.93
N GLY A 317 31.30 37.06 -27.43
CA GLY A 317 31.88 37.60 -28.62
C GLY A 317 33.41 37.71 -28.54
N ILE A 318 33.94 38.22 -27.43
CA ILE A 318 35.40 38.31 -27.19
C ILE A 318 36.02 36.91 -27.19
N ARG A 319 35.45 35.95 -26.48
CA ARG A 319 35.94 34.55 -26.44
C ARG A 319 35.98 33.91 -27.84
N LYS A 320 34.96 34.14 -28.65
CA LYS A 320 34.93 33.65 -30.03
C LYS A 320 35.93 34.36 -30.93
N ALA A 321 36.12 35.66 -30.76
CA ALA A 321 37.13 36.46 -31.51
C ALA A 321 38.57 36.01 -31.26
N ILE A 322 38.90 35.54 -30.03
CA ILE A 322 40.22 34.99 -29.66
C ILE A 322 40.33 33.48 -29.94
N GLY A 323 39.33 32.83 -30.62
CA GLY A 323 39.43 31.49 -31.17
C GLY A 323 38.69 30.39 -30.40
N ALA A 324 37.75 30.69 -29.48
CA ALA A 324 36.90 29.67 -28.88
C ALA A 324 36.00 29.04 -29.92
N ARG A 325 35.92 27.70 -29.93
CA ARG A 325 35.04 26.94 -30.78
C ARG A 325 33.58 27.00 -30.29
N ASN A 326 32.65 26.86 -31.22
CA ASN A 326 31.20 26.79 -30.84
C ASN A 326 30.91 25.73 -29.80
N ILE A 327 31.61 24.59 -29.85
CA ILE A 327 31.46 23.51 -28.88
C ILE A 327 31.92 23.88 -27.48
N ASP A 328 32.90 24.78 -27.34
CA ASP A 328 33.41 25.25 -26.05
C ASP A 328 32.36 26.13 -25.36
N ILE A 329 31.70 27.02 -26.10
CA ILE A 329 30.59 27.85 -25.59
C ILE A 329 29.39 27.00 -25.28
N LEU A 330 29.02 26.09 -26.16
CA LEU A 330 27.89 25.16 -25.97
C LEU A 330 28.07 24.31 -24.70
N SER A 331 29.25 23.70 -24.54
CA SER A 331 29.53 22.87 -23.37
C SER A 331 29.54 23.68 -22.07
N GLN A 332 30.03 24.92 -22.09
CA GLN A 332 30.01 25.79 -20.93
C GLN A 332 28.57 26.10 -20.47
N VAL A 333 27.70 26.50 -21.41
CA VAL A 333 26.30 26.84 -21.10
C VAL A 333 25.51 25.63 -20.62
N ILE A 334 25.72 24.42 -21.22
CA ILE A 334 25.12 23.19 -20.75
C ILE A 334 25.56 22.85 -19.32
N VAL A 335 26.87 22.98 -19.01
CA VAL A 335 27.38 22.73 -17.66
C VAL A 335 26.72 23.66 -16.64
N GLU A 336 26.53 24.94 -16.97
CA GLU A 336 25.82 25.90 -16.11
C GLU A 336 24.37 25.49 -15.87
N ALA A 337 23.63 25.06 -16.90
CA ALA A 337 22.24 24.56 -16.75
C ALA A 337 22.17 23.29 -15.92
N VAL A 338 23.11 22.36 -16.14
CA VAL A 338 23.19 21.09 -15.34
C VAL A 338 23.52 21.39 -13.89
N LEU A 339 24.40 22.33 -13.61
CA LEU A 339 24.71 22.75 -12.23
C LEU A 339 23.47 23.27 -11.49
N LEU A 340 22.67 24.13 -12.14
CA LEU A 340 21.40 24.60 -11.58
C LEU A 340 20.45 23.45 -11.25
N SER A 341 20.33 22.51 -12.18
CA SER A 341 19.43 21.36 -11.98
C SER A 341 19.96 20.37 -10.93
N VAL A 342 21.27 20.14 -10.84
CA VAL A 342 21.91 19.32 -9.80
C VAL A 342 21.67 19.92 -8.42
N LEU A 343 21.91 21.24 -8.27
CA LEU A 343 21.64 21.90 -6.99
C LEU A 343 20.14 21.86 -6.63
N GLY A 344 19.27 22.13 -7.60
CA GLY A 344 17.83 21.97 -7.42
C GLY A 344 17.43 20.54 -7.05
N GLY A 345 18.05 19.55 -7.69
CA GLY A 345 17.83 18.13 -7.39
C GLY A 345 18.28 17.72 -5.98
N VAL A 346 19.47 18.13 -5.56
CA VAL A 346 19.99 17.86 -4.20
C VAL A 346 19.10 18.52 -3.14
N LEU A 347 18.74 19.78 -3.34
CA LEU A 347 17.82 20.47 -2.44
C LEU A 347 16.42 19.83 -2.45
N GLY A 348 15.93 19.40 -3.61
CA GLY A 348 14.65 18.69 -3.75
C GLY A 348 14.63 17.36 -2.99
N VAL A 349 15.69 16.57 -3.08
CA VAL A 349 15.88 15.36 -2.27
C VAL A 349 15.90 15.70 -0.77
N GLY A 350 16.64 16.75 -0.38
CA GLY A 350 16.66 17.21 1.01
C GLY A 350 15.27 17.61 1.52
N VAL A 351 14.52 18.37 0.73
CA VAL A 351 13.12 18.75 1.05
C VAL A 351 12.22 17.51 1.14
N SER A 352 12.35 16.54 0.24
CA SER A 352 11.60 15.27 0.32
C SER A 352 11.87 14.54 1.62
N LEU A 353 13.13 14.42 2.04
CA LEU A 353 13.50 13.78 3.30
C LEU A 353 12.95 14.52 4.53
N LEU A 354 12.91 15.84 4.48
CA LEU A 354 12.29 16.65 5.54
C LEU A 354 10.79 16.48 5.58
N LEU A 355 10.12 16.48 4.42
CA LEU A 355 8.69 16.26 4.31
C LEU A 355 8.29 14.87 4.81
N THR A 356 9.03 13.83 4.43
CA THR A 356 8.74 12.46 4.89
C THR A 356 8.91 12.34 6.41
N LYS A 357 9.95 12.93 7.00
CA LYS A 357 10.13 12.99 8.47
C LYS A 357 9.03 13.79 9.15
N PHE A 358 8.63 14.92 8.58
CA PHE A 358 7.55 15.76 9.09
C PHE A 358 6.22 15.00 9.10
N ILE A 359 5.88 14.34 8.00
CA ILE A 359 4.69 13.49 7.90
C ILE A 359 4.73 12.40 8.97
N THR A 360 5.84 11.69 9.11
CA THR A 360 5.99 10.62 10.11
C THR A 360 5.84 11.14 11.54
N PHE A 361 6.31 12.37 11.82
CA PHE A 361 6.21 12.98 13.16
C PHE A 361 4.78 13.41 13.51
N PHE A 362 4.04 13.98 12.55
CA PHE A 362 2.67 14.45 12.79
C PHE A 362 1.63 13.34 12.66
N VAL A 363 1.95 12.31 11.93
CA VAL A 363 1.08 11.17 11.71
C VAL A 363 1.41 10.10 12.74
N LYS A 364 0.68 10.15 13.86
CA LYS A 364 0.78 9.15 14.93
C LYS A 364 0.49 7.74 14.41
N GLU A 365 1.17 6.76 14.94
CA GLU A 365 1.09 5.28 14.96
C GLU A 365 0.20 4.51 13.93
N ASN A 366 -0.70 5.19 13.23
CA ASN A 366 -1.72 4.58 12.37
C ASN A 366 -1.54 4.89 10.86
N LEU A 367 -0.46 5.53 10.46
CA LEU A 367 -0.13 5.75 9.05
C LEU A 367 1.12 4.95 8.68
N SER A 368 1.11 4.39 7.47
CA SER A 368 2.32 3.84 6.89
C SER A 368 3.40 4.91 6.88
N ALA A 369 4.46 4.67 7.60
CA ALA A 369 5.62 5.53 7.50
C ALA A 369 6.13 5.48 6.05
N PRO A 370 6.31 6.63 5.38
CA PRO A 370 6.90 6.64 4.06
C PRO A 370 8.28 5.99 4.10
N ILE A 371 8.49 4.98 3.26
CA ILE A 371 9.76 4.24 3.18
C ILE A 371 10.58 4.83 2.07
N VAL A 372 11.73 5.41 2.41
CA VAL A 372 12.62 6.03 1.44
C VAL A 372 13.69 5.02 1.01
N LYS A 373 13.65 4.61 -0.26
CA LYS A 373 14.69 3.77 -0.86
C LYS A 373 15.72 4.64 -1.59
N PRO A 374 17.03 4.39 -1.43
CA PRO A 374 18.10 5.16 -2.10
C PRO A 374 17.96 5.16 -3.63
N GLU A 375 17.50 4.06 -4.21
CA GLU A 375 17.30 3.91 -5.65
C GLU A 375 16.27 4.91 -6.21
N GLN A 376 15.19 5.14 -5.46
CA GLN A 376 14.13 6.08 -5.82
C GLN A 376 14.60 7.53 -5.73
N LEU A 377 15.42 7.87 -4.73
CA LEU A 377 16.05 9.18 -4.61
C LEU A 377 17.01 9.43 -5.76
N LEU A 378 17.82 8.42 -6.12
CA LEU A 378 18.75 8.49 -7.24
C LEU A 378 17.99 8.66 -8.56
N PHE A 379 16.88 7.97 -8.74
CA PHE A 379 16.03 8.13 -9.92
C PHE A 379 15.47 9.56 -10.01
N ALA A 380 14.87 10.08 -8.95
CA ALA A 380 14.32 11.43 -8.91
C ALA A 380 15.40 12.50 -9.18
N PHE A 381 16.60 12.33 -8.61
CA PHE A 381 17.75 13.15 -8.87
C PHE A 381 18.20 13.08 -10.35
N SER A 382 18.29 11.87 -10.91
CA SER A 382 18.69 11.67 -12.30
C SER A 382 17.74 12.38 -13.28
N VAL A 383 16.44 12.35 -13.00
CA VAL A 383 15.45 13.09 -13.80
C VAL A 383 15.72 14.59 -13.77
N SER A 384 16.11 15.17 -12.63
CA SER A 384 16.47 16.59 -12.56
C SER A 384 17.67 16.94 -13.46
N VAL A 385 18.68 16.08 -13.51
CA VAL A 385 19.84 16.27 -14.38
C VAL A 385 19.43 16.24 -15.85
N VAL A 386 18.56 15.29 -16.23
CA VAL A 386 18.02 15.21 -17.61
C VAL A 386 17.25 16.48 -17.96
N VAL A 387 16.43 17.00 -17.06
CA VAL A 387 15.73 18.29 -17.26
C VAL A 387 16.71 19.42 -17.49
N GLY A 388 17.78 19.52 -16.70
CA GLY A 388 18.81 20.54 -16.87
C GLY A 388 19.50 20.45 -18.25
N ILE A 389 19.81 19.26 -18.73
CA ILE A 389 20.39 19.03 -20.05
C ILE A 389 19.39 19.45 -21.14
N VAL A 390 18.17 18.94 -21.11
CA VAL A 390 17.16 19.18 -22.17
C VAL A 390 16.85 20.66 -22.31
N PHE A 391 16.58 21.36 -21.20
CA PHE A 391 16.26 22.78 -21.21
C PHE A 391 17.48 23.69 -21.34
N GLY A 392 18.69 23.19 -21.12
CA GLY A 392 19.96 23.88 -21.36
C GLY A 392 20.41 23.85 -22.82
N ILE A 393 19.95 22.86 -23.62
CA ILE A 393 20.39 22.73 -25.04
C ILE A 393 20.03 23.96 -25.87
N PHE A 394 18.79 24.42 -25.78
CA PHE A 394 18.35 25.56 -26.61
C PHE A 394 19.13 26.86 -26.34
N PRO A 395 19.25 27.34 -25.09
CA PRO A 395 20.08 28.50 -24.81
C PRO A 395 21.57 28.29 -25.18
N ALA A 396 22.11 27.08 -24.95
CA ALA A 396 23.50 26.78 -25.30
C ALA A 396 23.73 26.87 -26.83
N PHE A 397 22.82 26.37 -27.62
CA PHE A 397 22.88 26.47 -29.07
C PHE A 397 22.80 27.92 -29.52
N LYS A 398 21.90 28.74 -28.93
CA LYS A 398 21.77 30.17 -29.22
C LYS A 398 23.07 30.93 -28.92
N ALA A 399 23.69 30.66 -27.76
CA ALA A 399 24.98 31.28 -27.40
C ALA A 399 26.11 30.87 -28.34
N ALA A 400 26.16 29.58 -28.74
CA ALA A 400 27.18 29.07 -29.66
C ALA A 400 27.05 29.60 -31.09
N SER A 401 25.83 30.00 -31.51
CA SER A 401 25.57 30.54 -32.85
C SER A 401 25.79 32.07 -33.00
N LEU A 402 26.10 32.79 -31.91
CA LEU A 402 26.34 34.23 -31.96
C LEU A 402 27.53 34.59 -32.90
N ASP A 403 27.34 35.58 -33.76
CA ASP A 403 28.42 36.12 -34.59
C ASP A 403 29.34 37.02 -33.73
N PRO A 404 30.67 36.80 -33.73
CA PRO A 404 31.60 37.61 -32.96
C PRO A 404 31.54 39.09 -33.29
N ILE A 405 31.31 39.46 -34.58
CA ILE A 405 31.26 40.84 -35.04
C ILE A 405 30.02 41.55 -34.50
N GLU A 406 28.86 40.90 -34.61
CA GLU A 406 27.61 41.45 -34.08
C GLU A 406 27.62 41.52 -32.54
N ALA A 407 28.18 40.49 -31.87
CA ALA A 407 28.30 40.45 -30.44
C ALA A 407 29.20 41.57 -29.85
N LEU A 408 30.24 41.97 -30.55
CA LEU A 408 31.11 43.10 -30.14
C LEU A 408 30.50 44.48 -30.42
N ARG A 409 29.52 44.56 -31.34
CA ARG A 409 28.83 45.80 -31.71
C ARG A 409 27.63 46.08 -30.80
N HIS A 410 27.23 45.12 -30.01
CA HIS A 410 26.09 45.23 -29.08
C HIS A 410 26.51 46.16 -27.92
N GLU A 411 25.85 47.33 -27.78
CA GLU A 411 26.01 48.22 -26.64
C GLU A 411 25.26 47.71 -25.38
#